data_a557070db6b081820b526d759e7f3704
#
_entry.id   a557070db6b081820b526d759e7f3704
#
_cell.length_a   1.000
_cell.length_b   1.000
_cell.length_c   1.000
_cell.angle_alpha   90.00
_cell.angle_beta   90.00
_cell.angle_gamma   90.00
#
_symmetry.space_group_name_H-M   'P 1'
#
loop_
_entity.id
_entity.type
_entity.pdbx_description
1 polymer ?
#
loop_
_entity_poly.entity_id
_entity_poly.type
_entity_poly.pdbx_seq_one_letter_code
_entity_poly.pdbx_strand_id
1 'polypeptide(L)'
;MEIHPDELARIKMLEETKVTSSLPGNIKPWNGHPVPVKKLDPAATLPTKANDTDAGYDLYALEDLEIGPVNQKLVKTGISMAIPKGYVGLIWPRSGLAYKHGLDVFAGVIDAGYRGDIGVILYNSKVNDHYKIKKGDRIAQILFQKIEDFDLVEVDNLDDSQRGVGGFGSSGS
;
A
#
# COMPACT_ATOMS: atom_id res chain seq x y z
N MET A 1 -38.08 -5.13 13.22
CA MET A 1 -37.04 -5.62 12.30
C MET A 1 -35.73 -5.08 12.88
N GLU A 2 -35.00 -5.92 13.62
CA GLU A 2 -33.75 -5.51 14.26
C GLU A 2 -32.65 -5.47 13.20
N ILE A 3 -31.96 -4.35 13.14
CA ILE A 3 -30.82 -4.16 12.24
C ILE A 3 -29.66 -5.00 12.77
N HIS A 4 -29.05 -5.82 11.91
CA HIS A 4 -27.92 -6.67 12.29
C HIS A 4 -26.75 -5.82 12.84
N PRO A 5 -26.05 -6.25 13.92
CA PRO A 5 -24.96 -5.47 14.53
C PRO A 5 -23.88 -4.98 13.55
N ASP A 6 -23.57 -5.78 12.53
CA ASP A 6 -22.60 -5.41 11.48
C ASP A 6 -23.13 -4.28 10.57
N GLU A 7 -24.42 -4.21 10.37
CA GLU A 7 -25.07 -3.15 9.58
C GLU A 7 -25.13 -1.84 10.36
N LEU A 8 -25.33 -1.92 11.69
CA LEU A 8 -25.26 -0.77 12.59
C LEU A 8 -23.85 -0.20 12.70
N ALA A 9 -22.83 -1.08 12.76
CA ALA A 9 -21.43 -0.69 12.72
C ALA A 9 -21.06 -0.02 11.40
N ARG A 10 -21.62 -0.51 10.29
CA ARG A 10 -21.44 0.04 8.94
C ARG A 10 -22.08 1.43 8.80
N ILE A 11 -23.26 1.63 9.36
CA ILE A 11 -23.96 2.93 9.38
C ILE A 11 -23.17 3.95 10.22
N LYS A 12 -22.70 3.56 11.42
CA LYS A 12 -21.87 4.41 12.28
C LYS A 12 -20.55 4.81 11.62
N MET A 13 -19.91 3.88 10.91
CA MET A 13 -18.67 4.14 10.19
C MET A 13 -18.87 5.12 9.02
N LEU A 14 -20.02 5.09 8.36
CA LEU A 14 -20.42 6.05 7.32
C LEU A 14 -20.75 7.43 7.89
N GLU A 15 -21.29 7.51 9.10
CA GLU A 15 -21.58 8.77 9.80
C GLU A 15 -20.31 9.44 10.37
N GLU A 16 -19.34 8.65 10.84
CA GLU A 16 -18.06 9.15 11.35
C GLU A 16 -17.12 9.67 10.23
N THR A 17 -17.26 9.19 9.02
CA THR A 17 -16.50 9.65 7.84
C THR A 17 -17.16 10.82 7.13
N LYS A 18 -17.96 11.68 7.67
CA LYS A 18 -18.58 12.90 7.05
C LYS A 18 -18.08 13.26 5.63
N VAL A 19 -18.01 12.28 4.74
CA VAL A 19 -17.77 12.45 3.31
C VAL A 19 -19.13 12.35 2.61
N THR A 20 -20.08 13.13 3.09
CA THR A 20 -21.39 13.24 2.46
C THR A 20 -21.54 14.62 1.84
N SER A 21 -20.80 14.91 0.79
CA SER A 21 -21.32 15.84 -0.23
C SER A 21 -20.37 15.83 -1.43
N SER A 22 -20.94 15.48 -2.58
CA SER A 22 -20.36 15.57 -3.92
C SER A 22 -19.42 14.43 -4.37
N LEU A 23 -19.90 13.17 -4.36
CA LEU A 23 -19.37 12.20 -5.30
C LEU A 23 -20.07 12.39 -6.65
N PRO A 24 -19.33 12.59 -7.76
CA PRO A 24 -19.96 12.68 -9.09
C PRO A 24 -20.66 11.37 -9.42
N GLY A 25 -21.88 11.44 -9.95
CA GLY A 25 -22.73 10.31 -10.28
C GLY A 25 -22.05 9.33 -11.25
N ASN A 26 -22.11 8.06 -10.89
CA ASN A 26 -21.71 6.80 -11.52
C ASN A 26 -20.71 5.98 -10.70
N ILE A 27 -20.86 5.99 -9.37
CA ILE A 27 -20.15 5.03 -8.54
C ILE A 27 -20.94 3.72 -8.58
N LYS A 28 -20.33 2.66 -9.14
CA LYS A 28 -20.86 1.29 -9.05
C LYS A 28 -21.13 0.96 -7.58
N PRO A 29 -22.20 0.20 -7.24
CA PRO A 29 -22.44 -0.19 -5.85
C PRO A 29 -21.21 -0.90 -5.30
N TRP A 30 -20.60 -0.30 -4.29
CA TRP A 30 -19.34 -0.72 -3.68
C TRP A 30 -19.57 -1.92 -2.76
N ASN A 31 -18.86 -3.01 -3.02
CA ASN A 31 -18.75 -4.15 -2.09
C ASN A 31 -17.55 -4.02 -1.15
N GLY A 32 -16.95 -2.84 -1.03
CA GLY A 32 -15.68 -2.63 -0.31
C GLY A 32 -15.66 -1.36 0.54
N HIS A 33 -14.61 -1.22 1.34
CA HIS A 33 -14.34 -0.05 2.17
C HIS A 33 -13.77 1.08 1.30
N PRO A 34 -14.34 2.31 1.29
CA PRO A 34 -13.78 3.42 0.54
C PRO A 34 -12.44 3.84 1.17
N VAL A 35 -11.45 4.07 0.32
CA VAL A 35 -10.18 4.69 0.72
C VAL A 35 -10.13 6.09 0.12
N PRO A 36 -10.40 7.15 0.90
CA PRO A 36 -10.27 8.52 0.42
C PRO A 36 -8.83 8.81 -0.01
N VAL A 37 -8.66 9.39 -1.19
CA VAL A 37 -7.36 9.80 -1.74
C VAL A 37 -7.40 11.29 -2.03
N LYS A 38 -6.39 12.01 -1.52
CA LYS A 38 -6.22 13.44 -1.76
C LYS A 38 -4.97 13.68 -2.61
N LYS A 39 -5.09 14.47 -3.66
CA LYS A 39 -3.93 15.03 -4.34
C LYS A 39 -3.33 16.13 -3.48
N LEU A 40 -2.05 16.00 -3.13
CA LEU A 40 -1.26 17.04 -2.47
C LEU A 40 -0.65 18.00 -3.50
N ASP A 41 -0.47 17.51 -4.73
CA ASP A 41 -0.03 18.26 -5.90
C ASP A 41 -1.07 18.12 -7.02
N PRO A 42 -1.48 19.21 -7.69
CA PRO A 42 -2.42 19.15 -8.82
C PRO A 42 -1.97 18.23 -9.96
N ALA A 43 -0.65 18.09 -10.14
CA ALA A 43 -0.06 17.24 -11.17
C ALA A 43 -0.01 15.74 -10.79
N ALA A 44 -0.33 15.39 -9.54
CA ALA A 44 -0.36 14.00 -9.10
C ALA A 44 -1.40 13.18 -9.87
N THR A 45 -1.09 11.92 -10.12
CA THR A 45 -2.00 10.95 -10.73
C THR A 45 -2.61 10.08 -9.64
N LEU A 46 -3.93 9.90 -9.64
CA LEU A 46 -4.59 8.99 -8.70
C LEU A 46 -4.24 7.54 -9.04
N PRO A 47 -4.13 6.66 -8.03
CA PRO A 47 -3.87 5.25 -8.26
C PRO A 47 -4.95 4.59 -9.10
N THR A 48 -4.55 3.72 -10.02
CA THR A 48 -5.47 3.00 -10.91
C THR A 48 -5.15 1.51 -10.96
N LYS A 49 -6.14 0.71 -11.32
CA LYS A 49 -5.96 -0.68 -11.72
C LYS A 49 -6.00 -0.77 -13.25
N ALA A 50 -5.16 -1.62 -13.84
CA ALA A 50 -5.22 -1.91 -15.26
C ALA A 50 -6.44 -2.78 -15.59
N ASN A 51 -6.75 -3.76 -14.71
CA ASN A 51 -7.91 -4.64 -14.80
C ASN A 51 -8.66 -4.67 -13.47
N ASP A 52 -9.96 -4.90 -13.49
CA ASP A 52 -10.81 -4.96 -12.29
C ASP A 52 -10.38 -6.08 -11.31
N THR A 53 -9.73 -7.12 -11.82
CA THR A 53 -9.25 -8.28 -11.04
C THR A 53 -7.84 -8.11 -10.48
N ASP A 54 -7.13 -7.02 -10.83
CA ASP A 54 -5.78 -6.79 -10.31
C ASP A 54 -5.84 -6.56 -8.78
N ALA A 55 -4.88 -7.13 -8.06
CA ALA A 55 -4.81 -6.98 -6.60
C ALA A 55 -4.39 -5.57 -6.18
N GLY A 56 -3.41 -4.99 -6.90
CA GLY A 56 -2.81 -3.70 -6.58
C GLY A 56 -3.31 -2.55 -7.43
N TYR A 57 -3.20 -1.35 -6.88
CA TYR A 57 -3.38 -0.09 -7.60
C TYR A 57 -2.02 0.46 -7.97
N ASP A 58 -1.77 0.77 -9.24
CA ASP A 58 -0.54 1.40 -9.70
C ASP A 58 -0.34 2.77 -9.05
N LEU A 59 0.87 3.04 -8.56
CA LEU A 59 1.35 4.32 -8.07
C LEU A 59 2.23 4.98 -9.13
N TYR A 60 2.11 6.31 -9.25
CA TYR A 60 2.72 7.09 -10.32
C TYR A 60 3.75 8.07 -9.79
N ALA A 61 4.88 8.22 -10.49
CA ALA A 61 5.87 9.23 -10.18
C ALA A 61 5.34 10.64 -10.43
N LEU A 62 5.54 11.54 -9.46
CA LEU A 62 5.14 12.95 -9.58
C LEU A 62 6.09 13.76 -10.49
N GLU A 63 7.34 13.36 -10.54
CA GLU A 63 8.42 14.09 -11.20
C GLU A 63 9.42 13.15 -11.88
N ASP A 64 10.24 13.71 -12.78
CA ASP A 64 11.38 13.02 -13.37
C ASP A 64 12.45 12.78 -12.30
N LEU A 65 13.01 11.57 -12.27
CA LEU A 65 14.04 11.18 -11.32
C LEU A 65 15.00 10.16 -11.93
N GLU A 66 16.24 10.12 -11.48
CA GLU A 66 17.20 9.09 -11.85
C GLU A 66 17.73 8.39 -10.61
N ILE A 67 17.74 7.06 -10.62
CA ILE A 67 18.30 6.21 -9.56
C ILE A 67 19.59 5.60 -10.09
N GLY A 68 20.73 5.94 -9.45
CA GLY A 68 22.03 5.38 -9.80
C GLY A 68 22.15 3.88 -9.51
N PRO A 69 23.24 3.26 -9.94
CA PRO A 69 23.54 1.85 -9.66
C PRO A 69 23.61 1.57 -8.16
N VAL A 70 23.09 0.44 -7.74
CA VAL A 70 23.13 -0.05 -6.33
C VAL A 70 22.73 1.06 -5.35
N ASN A 71 21.70 1.82 -5.70
CA ASN A 71 21.26 2.99 -4.95
C ASN A 71 19.73 3.03 -4.83
N GLN A 72 19.23 3.79 -3.87
CA GLN A 72 17.82 3.99 -3.62
C GLN A 72 17.45 5.47 -3.63
N LYS A 73 16.20 5.74 -4.00
CA LYS A 73 15.64 7.10 -3.90
C LYS A 73 14.18 7.04 -3.50
N LEU A 74 13.76 8.05 -2.75
CA LEU A 74 12.36 8.31 -2.47
C LEU A 74 11.73 8.96 -3.71
N VAL A 75 10.77 8.29 -4.31
CA VAL A 75 9.97 8.81 -5.43
C VAL A 75 8.64 9.30 -4.88
N LYS A 76 8.36 10.57 -5.00
CA LYS A 76 7.10 11.18 -4.58
C LYS A 76 5.98 10.80 -5.52
N THR A 77 4.79 10.59 -4.97
CA THR A 77 3.56 10.38 -5.76
C THR A 77 2.64 11.60 -5.75
N GLY A 78 2.81 12.49 -4.78
CA GLY A 78 1.98 13.68 -4.61
C GLY A 78 0.55 13.38 -4.17
N ILE A 79 0.31 12.21 -3.59
CA ILE A 79 -1.00 11.83 -3.05
C ILE A 79 -0.91 11.46 -1.57
N SER A 80 -2.02 11.62 -0.87
CA SER A 80 -2.24 11.13 0.50
C SER A 80 -3.49 10.29 0.54
N MET A 81 -3.54 9.30 1.45
CA MET A 81 -4.67 8.39 1.60
C MET A 81 -5.17 8.35 3.04
N ALA A 82 -6.48 8.11 3.22
CA ALA A 82 -7.08 7.78 4.50
C ALA A 82 -7.45 6.29 4.51
N ILE A 83 -6.47 5.44 4.82
CA ILE A 83 -6.69 4.00 4.94
C ILE A 83 -7.57 3.74 6.17
N PRO A 84 -8.64 2.94 6.06
CA PRO A 84 -9.52 2.64 7.18
C PRO A 84 -8.79 1.91 8.31
N LYS A 85 -9.19 2.18 9.57
CA LYS A 85 -8.70 1.43 10.74
C LYS A 85 -8.94 -0.07 10.54
N GLY A 86 -7.99 -0.91 10.95
CA GLY A 86 -8.01 -2.36 10.73
C GLY A 86 -7.52 -2.79 9.35
N TYR A 87 -6.99 -1.84 8.56
CA TYR A 87 -6.33 -2.11 7.28
C TYR A 87 -4.94 -1.47 7.24
N VAL A 88 -4.10 -2.00 6.39
CA VAL A 88 -2.77 -1.49 6.05
C VAL A 88 -2.65 -1.33 4.53
N GLY A 89 -1.94 -0.30 4.09
CA GLY A 89 -1.49 -0.19 2.71
C GLY A 89 -0.10 -0.82 2.57
N LEU A 90 0.04 -1.73 1.61
CA LEU A 90 1.31 -2.40 1.33
C LEU A 90 1.78 -1.99 -0.06
N ILE A 91 2.91 -1.31 -0.12
CA ILE A 91 3.55 -0.95 -1.39
C ILE A 91 4.47 -2.09 -1.81
N TRP A 92 4.21 -2.61 -3.01
CA TRP A 92 4.96 -3.71 -3.62
C TRP A 92 5.57 -3.27 -4.95
N PRO A 93 6.72 -3.86 -5.34
CA PRO A 93 7.29 -3.63 -6.66
C PRO A 93 6.34 -4.12 -7.75
N ARG A 94 6.50 -3.58 -8.95
CA ARG A 94 5.84 -4.10 -10.15
C ARG A 94 6.73 -5.18 -10.76
N SER A 95 6.15 -6.34 -11.07
CA SER A 95 6.88 -7.50 -11.61
C SER A 95 7.73 -7.16 -12.83
N GLY A 96 7.21 -6.34 -13.76
CA GLY A 96 7.95 -5.92 -14.94
C GLY A 96 9.16 -5.05 -14.63
N LEU A 97 9.07 -4.17 -13.63
CA LEU A 97 10.21 -3.33 -13.19
C LEU A 97 11.25 -4.17 -12.45
N ALA A 98 10.80 -5.07 -11.58
CA ALA A 98 11.68 -5.97 -10.85
C ALA A 98 12.46 -6.88 -11.82
N TYR A 99 11.75 -7.60 -12.69
CA TYR A 99 12.37 -8.58 -13.58
C TYR A 99 13.29 -7.97 -14.64
N LYS A 100 12.81 -6.91 -15.34
CA LYS A 100 13.56 -6.33 -16.47
C LYS A 100 14.63 -5.35 -16.02
N HIS A 101 14.37 -4.59 -14.97
CA HIS A 101 15.21 -3.47 -14.57
C HIS A 101 15.89 -3.64 -13.21
N GLY A 102 15.57 -4.70 -12.45
CA GLY A 102 16.14 -4.94 -11.13
C GLY A 102 15.70 -3.90 -10.10
N LEU A 103 14.50 -3.32 -10.27
CA LEU A 103 13.95 -2.37 -9.30
C LEU A 103 13.15 -3.09 -8.24
N ASP A 104 13.38 -2.71 -6.99
CA ASP A 104 12.63 -3.20 -5.85
C ASP A 104 12.12 -2.04 -4.99
N VAL A 105 11.21 -2.34 -4.06
CA VAL A 105 10.65 -1.38 -3.11
C VAL A 105 11.18 -1.69 -1.73
N PHE A 106 11.77 -0.67 -1.08
CA PHE A 106 12.16 -0.77 0.32
C PHE A 106 11.10 -0.16 1.23
N ALA A 107 10.93 -0.73 2.43
CA ALA A 107 9.85 -0.43 3.35
C ALA A 107 8.49 -0.79 2.69
N GLY A 108 7.52 0.11 2.72
CA GLY A 108 6.27 -0.07 1.97
C GLY A 108 5.04 -0.31 2.84
N VAL A 109 5.15 -0.24 4.15
CA VAL A 109 4.00 -0.30 5.06
C VAL A 109 3.45 1.11 5.25
N ILE A 110 2.18 1.30 4.91
CA ILE A 110 1.46 2.57 5.07
C ILE A 110 0.37 2.38 6.12
N ASP A 111 0.57 3.01 7.26
CA ASP A 111 -0.33 2.93 8.40
C ASP A 111 -1.69 3.62 8.14
N ALA A 112 -2.76 3.10 8.74
CA ALA A 112 -4.10 3.68 8.66
C ALA A 112 -4.14 5.14 9.15
N GLY A 113 -3.29 5.51 10.11
CA GLY A 113 -3.17 6.88 10.64
C GLY A 113 -2.33 7.83 9.80
N TYR A 114 -1.58 7.36 8.82
CA TYR A 114 -0.71 8.21 7.99
C TYR A 114 -1.53 9.11 7.05
N ARG A 115 -1.13 10.38 6.96
CA ARG A 115 -1.78 11.40 6.11
C ARG A 115 -0.78 12.21 5.28
N GLY A 116 0.50 11.83 5.30
CA GLY A 116 1.53 12.46 4.48
C GLY A 116 1.51 12.01 3.01
N ASP A 117 2.47 12.50 2.23
CA ASP A 117 2.70 12.06 0.84
C ASP A 117 3.10 10.57 0.85
N ILE A 118 2.41 9.77 0.05
CA ILE A 118 2.74 8.36 -0.19
C ILE A 118 3.99 8.32 -1.07
N GLY A 119 5.15 8.25 -0.45
CA GLY A 119 6.42 8.12 -1.15
C GLY A 119 6.81 6.66 -1.34
N VAL A 120 7.45 6.36 -2.46
CA VAL A 120 7.96 5.02 -2.79
C VAL A 120 9.48 5.04 -2.75
N ILE A 121 10.09 4.27 -1.84
CA ILE A 121 11.54 4.09 -1.83
C ILE A 121 11.88 2.99 -2.84
N LEU A 122 12.36 3.39 -4.01
CA LEU A 122 12.81 2.47 -5.05
C LEU A 122 14.30 2.22 -4.94
N TYR A 123 14.69 0.96 -5.02
CA TYR A 123 16.08 0.50 -5.07
C TYR A 123 16.41 -0.05 -6.45
N ASN A 124 17.52 0.42 -7.02
CA ASN A 124 18.08 -0.10 -8.26
C ASN A 124 19.21 -1.09 -7.94
N SER A 125 18.96 -2.38 -8.18
CA SER A 125 19.94 -3.45 -7.93
C SER A 125 21.01 -3.61 -9.01
N LYS A 126 20.90 -2.90 -10.14
CA LYS A 126 21.90 -2.96 -11.22
C LYS A 126 23.19 -2.31 -10.78
N VAL A 127 24.33 -2.92 -11.11
CA VAL A 127 25.64 -2.46 -10.69
C VAL A 127 26.26 -1.40 -11.62
N ASN A 128 25.77 -1.31 -12.88
CA ASN A 128 26.34 -0.40 -13.87
C ASN A 128 25.29 0.47 -14.58
N ASP A 129 24.00 0.27 -14.30
CA ASP A 129 22.93 0.94 -15.04
C ASP A 129 22.20 1.94 -14.14
N HIS A 130 22.04 3.15 -14.64
CA HIS A 130 21.13 4.13 -14.07
C HIS A 130 19.70 3.86 -14.54
N TYR A 131 18.73 3.99 -13.65
CA TYR A 131 17.32 3.89 -14.01
C TYR A 131 16.67 5.27 -14.00
N LYS A 132 16.11 5.65 -15.15
CA LYS A 132 15.41 6.93 -15.33
C LYS A 132 13.92 6.73 -15.19
N ILE A 133 13.32 7.46 -14.29
CA ILE A 133 11.88 7.56 -14.06
C ILE A 133 11.40 8.85 -14.67
N LYS A 134 10.31 8.79 -15.41
CA LYS A 134 9.61 9.96 -15.93
C LYS A 134 8.35 10.23 -15.10
N LYS A 135 7.99 11.48 -14.99
CA LYS A 135 6.70 11.88 -14.44
C LYS A 135 5.57 11.09 -15.11
N GLY A 136 4.69 10.52 -14.29
CA GLY A 136 3.58 9.69 -14.74
C GLY A 136 3.95 8.23 -15.00
N ASP A 137 5.20 7.81 -14.82
CA ASP A 137 5.56 6.40 -14.85
C ASP A 137 4.93 5.66 -13.67
N ARG A 138 4.46 4.44 -13.94
CA ARG A 138 4.00 3.51 -12.90
C ARG A 138 5.20 2.89 -12.20
N ILE A 139 5.46 3.28 -10.96
CA ILE A 139 6.68 2.97 -10.21
C ILE A 139 6.53 1.82 -9.22
N ALA A 140 5.33 1.60 -8.71
CA ALA A 140 5.01 0.57 -7.72
C ALA A 140 3.51 0.28 -7.78
N GLN A 141 3.04 -0.59 -6.92
CA GLN A 141 1.62 -0.84 -6.70
C GLN A 141 1.30 -0.85 -5.20
N ILE A 142 0.11 -0.38 -4.81
CA ILE A 142 -0.38 -0.45 -3.44
C ILE A 142 -1.53 -1.45 -3.34
N LEU A 143 -1.43 -2.35 -2.35
CA LEU A 143 -2.48 -3.29 -1.98
C LEU A 143 -3.03 -2.89 -0.62
N PHE A 144 -4.31 -3.19 -0.36
CA PHE A 144 -4.91 -3.01 0.95
C PHE A 144 -5.20 -4.37 1.57
N GLN A 145 -4.70 -4.57 2.79
CA GLN A 145 -4.86 -5.81 3.53
C GLN A 145 -5.50 -5.53 4.88
N LYS A 146 -6.48 -6.36 5.27
CA LYS A 146 -7.00 -6.36 6.64
C LYS A 146 -5.92 -6.88 7.58
N ILE A 147 -5.77 -6.23 8.73
CA ILE A 147 -4.86 -6.64 9.80
C ILE A 147 -5.67 -6.96 11.04
N GLU A 148 -5.18 -7.94 11.80
CA GLU A 148 -5.71 -8.23 13.14
C GLU A 148 -4.89 -7.43 14.16
N ASP A 149 -5.56 -6.99 15.21
CA ASP A 149 -4.96 -6.28 16.33
C ASP A 149 -4.70 -7.29 17.44
N PHE A 150 -3.46 -7.42 17.88
CA PHE A 150 -3.05 -8.38 18.91
C PHE A 150 -2.44 -7.65 20.09
N ASP A 151 -2.86 -8.04 21.29
CA ASP A 151 -2.20 -7.63 22.52
C ASP A 151 -0.92 -8.44 22.72
N LEU A 152 0.23 -7.75 22.69
CA LEU A 152 1.51 -8.38 22.98
C LEU A 152 1.72 -8.42 24.50
N VAL A 153 1.81 -9.64 25.05
CA VAL A 153 1.99 -9.88 26.48
C VAL A 153 3.35 -10.50 26.72
N GLU A 154 4.14 -9.89 27.62
CA GLU A 154 5.40 -10.47 28.07
C GLU A 154 5.14 -11.70 28.93
N VAL A 155 5.83 -12.80 28.63
CA VAL A 155 5.79 -14.04 29.39
C VAL A 155 7.20 -14.56 29.60
N ASP A 156 7.43 -15.30 30.69
CA ASP A 156 8.75 -15.88 30.98
C ASP A 156 9.09 -17.02 30.03
N ASN A 157 8.11 -17.78 29.57
CA ASN A 157 8.30 -18.92 28.67
C ASN A 157 7.18 -18.97 27.64
N LEU A 158 7.52 -19.38 26.42
CA LEU A 158 6.56 -19.75 25.39
C LEU A 158 6.29 -21.26 25.45
N ASP A 159 5.14 -21.67 25.00
CA ASP A 159 4.80 -23.07 24.79
C ASP A 159 5.73 -23.74 23.76
N ASP A 160 5.88 -25.06 23.87
CA ASP A 160 6.68 -25.83 22.95
C ASP A 160 5.99 -25.91 21.57
N SER A 161 6.81 -25.87 20.51
CA SER A 161 6.34 -26.08 19.15
C SER A 161 7.18 -27.15 18.45
N GLN A 162 6.60 -27.84 17.46
CA GLN A 162 7.30 -28.86 16.68
C GLN A 162 8.56 -28.29 15.97
N ARG A 163 8.56 -27.02 15.61
CA ARG A 163 9.71 -26.34 14.99
C ARG A 163 10.75 -25.86 16.02
N GLY A 164 10.33 -25.57 17.26
CA GLY A 164 11.16 -24.99 18.31
C GLY A 164 11.91 -23.76 17.84
N VAL A 165 13.19 -23.68 18.14
CA VAL A 165 14.08 -22.58 17.75
C VAL A 165 14.66 -22.69 16.33
N GLY A 166 14.24 -23.67 15.56
CA GLY A 166 14.76 -23.91 14.20
C GLY A 166 14.43 -22.79 13.23
N GLY A 167 15.45 -22.21 12.60
CA GLY A 167 15.34 -21.14 11.60
C GLY A 167 16.42 -21.27 10.52
N PHE A 168 16.47 -20.32 9.58
CA PHE A 168 17.51 -20.15 8.56
C PHE A 168 17.88 -21.42 7.80
N GLY A 169 16.90 -22.22 7.40
CA GLY A 169 17.11 -23.48 6.64
C GLY A 169 17.18 -24.72 7.49
N SER A 170 16.82 -24.70 8.77
CA SER A 170 16.81 -25.87 9.67
C SER A 170 15.84 -26.98 9.20
N SER A 171 14.95 -26.72 8.25
CA SER A 171 14.02 -27.68 7.66
C SER A 171 14.60 -28.43 6.44
N GLY A 172 15.88 -28.20 6.11
CA GLY A 172 16.56 -28.78 4.95
C GLY A 172 16.33 -28.01 3.65
N SER A 173 17.18 -28.24 2.68
CA SER A 173 17.05 -27.76 1.28
C SER A 173 16.44 -28.85 0.41
#